data_133e94c22e6d346b12fc1a59ec1d951c
#
_entry.id   133e94c22e6d346b12fc1a59ec1d951c
#
_cell.length_a   1.000
_cell.length_b   1.000
_cell.length_c   1.000
_cell.angle_alpha   90.00
_cell.angle_beta   90.00
_cell.angle_gamma   90.00
#
_symmetry.space_group_name_H-M   'P 1'
#
loop_
_entity.id
_entity.type
_entity.pdbx_description
1 polymer ?
#
loop_
_entity_poly.entity_id
_entity_poly.type
_entity_poly.pdbx_seq_one_letter_code
_entity_poly.pdbx_strand_id
1 'polypeptide(L)'
;MYLKLADNLAKIVLRCFFISIFFIISTYTNATEKKNDWDIKANRVSGQTIFFHAWGGAKNINSYIKWASDEVKKRYNITVKHVKVTDTANVVARILSEKNVKKDNNGAVDL
;
A
#
# COMPACT_ATOMS: atom_id res chain seq x y z
N MET A 1 -10.56 -68.66 -0.02
CA MET A 1 -11.53 -67.55 0.14
C MET A 1 -10.91 -66.34 0.85
N TYR A 2 -10.22 -66.52 1.97
CA TYR A 2 -9.60 -65.41 2.75
C TYR A 2 -8.46 -64.68 2.05
N LEU A 3 -7.63 -65.35 1.25
CA LEU A 3 -6.53 -64.76 0.51
C LEU A 3 -7.00 -63.71 -0.55
N LYS A 4 -8.09 -63.97 -1.25
CA LYS A 4 -8.68 -63.02 -2.22
C LYS A 4 -9.28 -61.81 -1.53
N LEU A 5 -9.84 -61.97 -0.34
CA LEU A 5 -10.41 -60.87 0.44
C LEU A 5 -9.31 -59.93 0.95
N ALA A 6 -8.21 -60.49 1.45
CA ALA A 6 -7.04 -59.72 1.90
C ALA A 6 -6.39 -58.93 0.77
N ASP A 7 -6.26 -59.52 -0.43
CA ASP A 7 -5.68 -58.83 -1.59
C ASP A 7 -6.56 -57.66 -2.07
N ASN A 8 -7.89 -57.84 -2.06
CA ASN A 8 -8.81 -56.77 -2.39
C ASN A 8 -8.80 -55.63 -1.33
N LEU A 9 -8.72 -55.96 -0.04
CA LEU A 9 -8.61 -54.96 1.00
C LEU A 9 -7.31 -54.12 0.88
N ALA A 10 -6.19 -54.82 0.61
CA ALA A 10 -4.90 -54.13 0.41
C ALA A 10 -4.95 -53.16 -0.77
N LYS A 11 -5.60 -53.53 -1.89
CA LYS A 11 -5.77 -52.65 -3.05
C LYS A 11 -6.66 -51.44 -2.76
N ILE A 12 -7.71 -51.62 -1.97
CA ILE A 12 -8.60 -50.52 -1.55
C ILE A 12 -7.85 -49.55 -0.64
N VAL A 13 -7.13 -50.03 0.36
CA VAL A 13 -6.34 -49.20 1.26
C VAL A 13 -5.28 -48.42 0.49
N LEU A 14 -4.57 -49.06 -0.44
CA LEU A 14 -3.56 -48.42 -1.28
C LEU A 14 -4.16 -47.29 -2.15
N ARG A 15 -5.35 -47.53 -2.76
CA ARG A 15 -6.07 -46.53 -3.53
C ARG A 15 -6.52 -45.34 -2.68
N CYS A 16 -7.04 -45.57 -1.49
CA CYS A 16 -7.43 -44.53 -0.56
C CYS A 16 -6.21 -43.67 -0.12
N PHE A 17 -5.06 -44.32 0.07
CA PHE A 17 -3.82 -43.64 0.43
C PHE A 17 -3.34 -42.71 -0.70
N PHE A 18 -3.37 -43.14 -1.95
CA PHE A 18 -3.02 -42.28 -3.09
C PHE A 18 -4.01 -41.14 -3.31
N ILE A 19 -5.30 -41.34 -3.09
CA ILE A 19 -6.31 -40.27 -3.16
C ILE A 19 -6.09 -39.23 -2.05
N SER A 20 -5.75 -39.66 -0.84
CA SER A 20 -5.45 -38.77 0.29
C SER A 20 -4.21 -37.90 0.03
N ILE A 21 -3.15 -38.47 -0.55
CA ILE A 21 -1.93 -37.70 -0.92
C ILE A 21 -2.26 -36.70 -2.02
N PHE A 22 -3.10 -37.02 -2.99
CA PHE A 22 -3.48 -36.09 -4.06
C PHE A 22 -4.26 -34.88 -3.53
N PHE A 23 -5.09 -35.10 -2.49
CA PHE A 23 -5.83 -34.01 -1.83
C PHE A 23 -4.92 -33.05 -1.02
N ILE A 24 -3.83 -33.55 -0.44
CA ILE A 24 -2.88 -32.72 0.34
C ILE A 24 -2.06 -31.80 -0.57
N ILE A 25 -1.73 -32.25 -1.79
CA ILE A 25 -0.92 -31.46 -2.75
C ILE A 25 -1.71 -30.27 -3.33
N SER A 26 -3.05 -30.38 -3.36
CA SER A 26 -3.91 -29.31 -3.91
C SER A 26 -4.03 -28.06 -3.03
N THR A 27 -3.54 -28.05 -1.80
CA THR A 27 -3.66 -26.91 -0.88
C THR A 27 -2.46 -25.96 -0.90
N TYR A 28 -1.41 -26.27 -1.64
CA TYR A 28 -0.30 -25.32 -1.85
C TYR A 28 -0.58 -24.41 -3.06
N THR A 29 -1.71 -23.72 -3.07
CA THR A 29 -1.84 -22.53 -3.88
C THR A 29 -0.96 -21.45 -3.23
N ASN A 30 0.24 -21.25 -3.77
CA ASN A 30 1.00 -20.04 -3.52
C ASN A 30 0.12 -18.89 -3.99
N ALA A 31 -0.61 -18.28 -3.05
CA ALA A 31 -1.14 -16.95 -3.24
C ALA A 31 0.07 -16.05 -3.40
N THR A 32 0.53 -15.87 -4.62
CA THR A 32 1.50 -14.82 -4.95
C THR A 32 0.77 -13.53 -4.59
N GLU A 33 1.13 -12.96 -3.45
CA GLU A 33 0.60 -11.68 -3.00
C GLU A 33 0.91 -10.69 -4.13
N LYS A 34 -0.12 -10.36 -4.93
CA LYS A 34 0.01 -9.40 -6.02
C LYS A 34 0.35 -8.08 -5.33
N LYS A 35 1.65 -7.78 -5.28
CA LYS A 35 2.16 -6.55 -4.68
C LYS A 35 1.35 -5.41 -5.27
N ASN A 36 0.58 -4.74 -4.43
CA ASN A 36 -0.38 -3.74 -4.87
C ASN A 36 0.40 -2.66 -5.63
N ASP A 37 -0.14 -2.18 -6.76
CA ASP A 37 0.46 -1.11 -7.58
C ASP A 37 0.80 0.14 -6.72
N TRP A 38 0.03 0.37 -5.65
CA TRP A 38 0.30 1.38 -4.64
C TRP A 38 1.61 1.17 -3.87
N ASP A 39 1.94 -0.06 -3.47
CA ASP A 39 3.18 -0.36 -2.74
C ASP A 39 4.40 -0.12 -3.62
N ILE A 40 4.29 -0.43 -4.91
CA ILE A 40 5.35 -0.17 -5.89
C ILE A 40 5.56 1.34 -6.05
N LYS A 41 4.48 2.11 -6.19
CA LYS A 41 4.52 3.57 -6.33
C LYS A 41 5.04 4.25 -5.06
N ALA A 42 4.55 3.83 -3.89
CA ALA A 42 4.99 4.36 -2.60
C ALA A 42 6.48 4.12 -2.34
N ASN A 43 7.00 2.95 -2.71
CA ASN A 43 8.43 2.65 -2.56
C ASN A 43 9.32 3.56 -3.43
N ARG A 44 8.85 3.98 -4.61
CA ARG A 44 9.60 4.90 -5.49
C ARG A 44 9.74 6.31 -4.92
N VAL A 45 8.78 6.73 -4.10
CA VAL A 45 8.74 8.07 -3.49
C VAL A 45 9.09 8.07 -2.01
N SER A 46 9.54 6.93 -1.48
CA SER A 46 9.97 6.79 -0.09
C SER A 46 11.12 7.76 0.22
N GLY A 47 11.05 8.39 1.38
CA GLY A 47 12.04 9.40 1.82
C GLY A 47 11.75 10.83 1.35
N GLN A 48 10.79 11.03 0.45
CA GLN A 48 10.44 12.36 -0.03
C GLN A 48 9.71 13.21 1.01
N THR A 49 9.77 14.52 0.81
CA THR A 49 8.99 15.50 1.57
C THR A 49 7.99 16.16 0.65
N ILE A 50 6.72 16.21 1.07
CA ILE A 50 5.60 16.84 0.36
C ILE A 50 5.15 18.06 1.16
N PHE A 51 4.98 19.21 0.50
CA PHE A 51 4.45 20.44 1.08
C PHE A 51 2.95 20.54 0.80
N PHE A 52 2.15 20.18 1.82
CA PHE A 52 0.69 20.21 1.76
C PHE A 52 0.16 21.56 2.24
N HIS A 53 -0.34 22.37 1.31
CA HIS A 53 -0.91 23.68 1.59
C HIS A 53 -2.39 23.56 1.92
N ALA A 54 -2.74 23.77 3.18
CA ALA A 54 -4.13 23.68 3.63
C ALA A 54 -4.44 24.73 4.68
N TRP A 55 -5.73 25.08 4.80
CA TRP A 55 -6.20 26.02 5.79
C TRP A 55 -5.84 25.59 7.22
N GLY A 56 -5.24 26.52 7.96
CA GLY A 56 -4.71 26.25 9.30
C GLY A 56 -5.50 26.87 10.44
N GLY A 57 -6.72 27.36 10.19
CA GLY A 57 -7.50 28.16 11.16
C GLY A 57 -8.15 27.36 12.29
N ALA A 58 -8.39 26.07 12.14
CA ALA A 58 -9.07 25.25 13.16
C ALA A 58 -8.14 24.21 13.78
N LYS A 59 -8.16 24.11 15.10
CA LYS A 59 -7.32 23.18 15.87
C LYS A 59 -7.62 21.71 15.53
N ASN A 60 -8.89 21.35 15.40
CA ASN A 60 -9.32 19.99 15.06
C ASN A 60 -8.84 19.57 13.67
N ILE A 61 -8.92 20.45 12.66
CA ILE A 61 -8.43 20.21 11.31
C ILE A 61 -6.91 20.04 11.33
N ASN A 62 -6.18 20.92 12.02
CA ASN A 62 -4.73 20.81 12.15
C ASN A 62 -4.30 19.49 12.81
N SER A 63 -5.05 19.05 13.84
CA SER A 63 -4.78 17.79 14.52
C SER A 63 -5.02 16.58 13.60
N TYR A 64 -6.07 16.64 12.79
CA TYR A 64 -6.35 15.59 11.80
C TYR A 64 -5.26 15.52 10.72
N ILE A 65 -4.85 16.67 10.16
CA ILE A 65 -3.76 16.74 9.17
C ILE A 65 -2.47 16.19 9.76
N LYS A 66 -2.16 16.54 11.01
CA LYS A 66 -0.98 15.99 11.69
C LYS A 66 -1.06 14.48 11.83
N TRP A 67 -2.18 13.94 12.30
CA TRP A 67 -2.37 12.50 12.42
C TRP A 67 -2.24 11.79 11.06
N ALA A 68 -2.86 12.31 10.00
CA ALA A 68 -2.74 11.75 8.65
C ALA A 68 -1.30 11.79 8.15
N SER A 69 -0.56 12.88 8.42
CA SER A 69 0.85 13.02 8.06
C SER A 69 1.73 11.99 8.78
N ASP A 70 1.47 11.75 10.07
CA ASP A 70 2.18 10.74 10.87
C ASP A 70 1.91 9.31 10.32
N GLU A 71 0.65 9.02 9.92
CA GLU A 71 0.30 7.73 9.32
C GLU A 71 0.96 7.52 7.95
N VAL A 72 1.01 8.55 7.11
CA VAL A 72 1.72 8.50 5.82
C VAL A 72 3.21 8.28 6.03
N LYS A 73 3.81 8.95 7.01
CA LYS A 73 5.21 8.74 7.36
C LYS A 73 5.49 7.32 7.81
N LYS A 74 4.63 6.78 8.67
CA LYS A 74 4.76 5.43 9.20
C LYS A 74 4.63 4.35 8.12
N ARG A 75 3.65 4.50 7.20
CA ARG A 75 3.35 3.49 6.18
C ARG A 75 4.27 3.56 4.97
N TYR A 76 4.62 4.75 4.53
CA TYR A 76 5.28 4.98 3.25
C TYR A 76 6.63 5.67 3.35
N ASN A 77 7.06 6.03 4.56
CA ASN A 77 8.28 6.82 4.80
C ASN A 77 8.30 8.16 4.05
N ILE A 78 7.13 8.75 3.79
CA ILE A 78 6.97 10.07 3.17
C ILE A 78 6.71 11.10 4.26
N THR A 79 7.39 12.24 4.22
CA THR A 79 7.19 13.34 5.17
C THR A 79 6.22 14.34 4.57
N VAL A 80 5.04 14.51 5.17
CA VAL A 80 4.07 15.54 4.77
C VAL A 80 4.25 16.76 5.69
N LYS A 81 4.60 17.91 5.11
CA LYS A 81 4.70 19.20 5.83
C LYS A 81 3.44 20.02 5.58
N HIS A 82 2.62 20.18 6.60
CA HIS A 82 1.46 21.07 6.53
C HIS A 82 1.91 22.53 6.51
N VAL A 83 1.74 23.20 5.37
CA VAL A 83 1.95 24.63 5.20
C VAL A 83 0.59 25.31 5.40
N LYS A 84 0.43 25.96 6.55
CA LYS A 84 -0.81 26.62 6.92
C LYS A 84 -1.04 27.86 6.08
N VAL A 85 -2.19 27.91 5.40
CA VAL A 85 -2.62 29.06 4.62
C VAL A 85 -3.92 29.61 5.17
N THR A 86 -4.12 30.91 5.04
CA THR A 86 -5.37 31.60 5.41
C THR A 86 -6.30 31.73 4.21
N ASP A 87 -5.74 31.77 3.01
CA ASP A 87 -6.45 31.88 1.75
C ASP A 87 -5.73 31.09 0.65
N THR A 88 -6.48 30.32 -0.12
CA THR A 88 -5.98 29.55 -1.26
C THR A 88 -5.40 30.47 -2.36
N ALA A 89 -5.91 31.69 -2.50
CA ALA A 89 -5.38 32.66 -3.46
C ALA A 89 -3.88 32.92 -3.28
N ASN A 90 -3.37 32.89 -2.05
CA ASN A 90 -1.94 33.04 -1.76
C ASN A 90 -1.11 31.90 -2.35
N VAL A 91 -1.64 30.67 -2.33
CA VAL A 91 -0.98 29.49 -2.91
C VAL A 91 -0.94 29.59 -4.43
N VAL A 92 -2.07 29.99 -5.04
CA VAL A 92 -2.16 30.22 -6.50
C VAL A 92 -1.18 31.30 -6.95
N ALA A 93 -1.13 32.43 -6.24
CA ALA A 93 -0.19 33.52 -6.54
C ALA A 93 1.28 33.05 -6.47
N ARG A 94 1.61 32.19 -5.50
CA ARG A 94 2.95 31.61 -5.38
C ARG A 94 3.30 30.71 -6.56
N ILE A 95 2.39 29.81 -6.95
CA ILE A 95 2.58 28.93 -8.12
C ILE A 95 2.78 29.77 -9.39
N LEU A 96 1.97 30.79 -9.59
CA LEU A 96 2.11 31.70 -10.74
C LEU A 96 3.45 32.42 -10.73
N SER A 97 3.91 32.90 -9.56
CA SER A 97 5.21 33.54 -9.42
C SER A 97 6.36 32.59 -9.77
N GLU A 98 6.32 31.36 -9.26
CA GLU A 98 7.34 30.34 -9.56
C GLU A 98 7.36 29.99 -11.06
N LYS A 99 6.19 29.87 -11.69
CA LYS A 99 6.06 29.62 -13.13
C LYS A 99 6.61 30.78 -13.98
N ASN A 100 6.36 32.02 -13.57
CA ASN A 100 6.86 33.21 -14.29
C ASN A 100 8.38 33.25 -14.33
N VAL A 101 9.06 32.73 -13.29
CA VAL A 101 10.54 32.63 -13.26
C VAL A 101 11.03 31.27 -13.78
N LYS A 102 10.17 30.50 -14.49
CA LYS A 102 10.47 29.18 -15.09
C LYS A 102 10.98 28.16 -14.06
N LYS A 103 10.50 28.23 -12.82
CA LYS A 103 10.80 27.25 -11.80
C LYS A 103 9.83 26.07 -11.93
N ASP A 104 10.09 25.21 -12.90
CA ASP A 104 9.23 24.04 -13.21
C ASP A 104 9.51 22.83 -12.33
N ASN A 105 10.59 22.87 -11.53
CA ASN A 105 10.99 21.81 -10.62
C ASN A 105 11.31 22.38 -9.23
N ASN A 106 11.15 21.55 -8.20
CA ASN A 106 11.39 21.91 -6.80
C ASN A 106 10.59 23.16 -6.36
N GLY A 107 9.35 23.26 -6.79
CA GLY A 107 8.40 24.24 -6.30
C GLY A 107 8.16 24.11 -4.80
N ALA A 108 7.59 25.15 -4.19
CA ALA A 108 7.27 25.11 -2.77
C ALA A 108 5.85 24.61 -2.50
N VAL A 109 5.10 24.25 -3.53
CA VAL A 109 3.72 23.74 -3.46
C VAL A 109 3.66 22.42 -4.20
N ASP A 110 3.30 21.36 -3.49
CA ASP A 110 3.09 20.02 -4.06
C ASP A 110 1.60 19.66 -4.08
N LEU A 111 0.85 20.05 -3.06
CA LEU A 111 -0.59 19.79 -2.87
C LEU A 111 -1.27 20.99 -2.19
#